data_122eaf9dcea60ff3d45e892dbfc08f31
#
_entry.id   122eaf9dcea60ff3d45e892dbfc08f31
#
_cell.length_a   1.000
_cell.length_b   1.000
_cell.length_c   1.000
_cell.angle_alpha   90.00
_cell.angle_beta   90.00
_cell.angle_gamma   90.00
#
_symmetry.space_group_name_H-M   'P 1'
#
loop_
_entity.id
_entity.type
_entity.pdbx_description
1 polymer ?
#
loop_
_entity_poly.entity_id
_entity_poly.type
_entity_poly.pdbx_seq_one_letter_code
_entity_poly.pdbx_strand_id
1 'polypeptide(L)'
;MRLRWNRRFAFFLTATHAAWHEFQLSIDGEAQSLGSDLSENVDDLHARLVSAEQRYGGYVEVERNKISAKDVRVRDGNVAATLKALNARSRMVGGDRMSTDRHGYGNHYATALRKVVDTKRAPTVVEVGILRGSGLATWSELFPSGRVVGLDIDLSYAAENLSFLKEKGAFAARDVELYEFDAYAPDPAALAEVFKGDAIDVFIDDGPHTVTAIIRTLNAIYPYLSDECVCFIEDNDKVHHNIAAQFPDFQVEPLGQLTILHRKQ
;
A
#
# COMPACT_ATOMS: atom_id res chain seq x y z
N MET A 1 -15.92 53.01 -29.29
CA MET A 1 -15.42 53.16 -27.91
C MET A 1 -13.94 52.84 -27.90
N ARG A 2 -13.04 53.87 -27.90
CA ARG A 2 -11.60 53.69 -28.05
C ARG A 2 -10.98 53.55 -26.66
N LEU A 3 -10.47 52.39 -26.27
CA LEU A 3 -9.70 52.17 -25.06
C LEU A 3 -8.31 52.82 -25.18
N ARG A 4 -8.04 53.80 -24.34
CA ARG A 4 -6.72 54.48 -24.19
C ARG A 4 -5.78 53.50 -23.48
N TRP A 5 -4.71 53.12 -24.13
CA TRP A 5 -3.56 52.42 -23.52
C TRP A 5 -2.82 53.42 -22.60
N ASN A 6 -2.70 53.03 -21.35
CA ASN A 6 -2.06 53.82 -20.29
C ASN A 6 -0.54 53.56 -20.34
N ARG A 7 0.25 54.62 -20.59
CA ARG A 7 1.71 54.62 -20.82
C ARG A 7 2.57 54.31 -19.57
N ARG A 8 2.10 53.49 -18.65
CA ARG A 8 2.85 53.16 -17.43
C ARG A 8 3.43 51.72 -17.39
N PHE A 9 3.40 50.97 -18.46
CA PHE A 9 3.95 49.61 -18.54
C PHE A 9 5.22 49.48 -19.40
N ALA A 10 5.86 50.59 -19.79
CA ALA A 10 7.03 50.60 -20.67
C ALA A 10 8.41 50.71 -19.93
N PHE A 11 8.45 50.44 -18.61
CA PHE A 11 9.70 50.59 -17.83
C PHE A 11 10.25 49.26 -17.28
N PHE A 12 9.77 48.11 -17.71
CA PHE A 12 10.25 46.80 -17.24
C PHE A 12 10.93 45.93 -18.31
N LEU A 13 11.35 46.48 -19.42
CA LEU A 13 11.93 45.71 -20.54
C LEU A 13 13.41 46.06 -20.85
N THR A 14 14.17 46.46 -19.84
CA THR A 14 15.63 46.55 -19.99
C THR A 14 16.38 45.91 -18.81
N ALA A 15 15.86 44.75 -18.31
CA ALA A 15 16.74 43.84 -17.60
C ALA A 15 17.67 43.20 -18.64
N THR A 16 19.01 43.47 -18.50
CA THR A 16 20.01 42.89 -19.38
C THR A 16 19.91 41.36 -19.36
N HIS A 17 20.21 40.71 -20.47
CA HIS A 17 20.21 39.26 -20.61
C HIS A 17 20.97 38.54 -19.46
N ALA A 18 22.00 39.21 -18.89
CA ALA A 18 22.74 38.75 -17.73
C ALA A 18 21.92 38.72 -16.45
N ALA A 19 21.09 39.72 -16.17
CA ALA A 19 20.25 39.75 -14.96
C ALA A 19 19.12 38.66 -15.00
N TRP A 20 18.61 38.38 -16.19
CA TRP A 20 17.69 37.26 -16.38
C TRP A 20 18.38 35.90 -16.20
N HIS A 21 19.63 35.77 -16.66
CA HIS A 21 20.40 34.54 -16.52
C HIS A 21 20.80 34.29 -15.04
N GLU A 22 21.17 35.32 -14.31
CA GLU A 22 21.47 35.23 -12.86
C GLU A 22 20.19 34.92 -12.05
N PHE A 23 19.07 35.54 -12.40
CA PHE A 23 17.77 35.25 -11.75
C PHE A 23 17.30 33.80 -12.02
N GLN A 24 17.43 33.30 -13.26
CA GLN A 24 17.13 31.93 -13.62
C GLN A 24 18.05 30.94 -12.92
N LEU A 25 19.35 31.20 -12.84
CA LEU A 25 20.29 30.35 -12.10
C LEU A 25 20.04 30.35 -10.59
N SER A 26 19.53 31.45 -10.02
CA SER A 26 19.12 31.53 -8.62
C SER A 26 17.85 30.67 -8.37
N ILE A 27 16.85 30.78 -9.24
CA ILE A 27 15.63 29.96 -9.11
C ILE A 27 15.96 28.49 -9.32
N ASP A 28 16.77 28.14 -10.32
CA ASP A 28 17.14 26.76 -10.61
C ASP A 28 18.03 26.18 -9.49
N GLY A 29 18.91 27.01 -8.89
CA GLY A 29 19.73 26.66 -7.73
C GLY A 29 18.90 26.45 -6.46
N GLU A 30 17.94 27.33 -6.19
CA GLU A 30 17.01 27.15 -5.06
C GLU A 30 16.05 25.96 -5.29
N ALA A 31 15.56 25.75 -6.50
CA ALA A 31 14.73 24.59 -6.85
C ALA A 31 15.51 23.26 -6.75
N GLN A 32 16.80 23.25 -7.13
CA GLN A 32 17.65 22.08 -6.96
C GLN A 32 18.03 21.86 -5.48
N SER A 33 18.27 22.91 -4.70
CA SER A 33 18.55 22.82 -3.27
C SER A 33 17.31 22.40 -2.48
N LEU A 34 16.13 22.88 -2.83
CA LEU A 34 14.85 22.45 -2.27
C LEU A 34 14.44 21.02 -2.74
N GLY A 35 14.85 20.62 -3.93
CA GLY A 35 14.60 19.28 -4.46
C GLY A 35 15.49 18.19 -3.84
N SER A 36 16.71 18.54 -3.42
CA SER A 36 17.63 17.59 -2.78
C SER A 36 17.35 17.38 -1.28
N ASP A 37 16.64 18.31 -0.63
CA ASP A 37 16.28 18.25 0.80
C ASP A 37 14.89 17.64 1.07
N LEU A 38 14.12 17.27 0.02
CA LEU A 38 12.75 16.76 0.15
C LEU A 38 12.62 15.26 -0.09
N SER A 39 13.68 14.53 -0.43
CA SER A 39 13.61 13.08 -0.48
C SER A 39 13.56 12.51 0.94
N GLU A 40 12.44 11.89 1.30
CA GLU A 40 12.29 11.25 2.61
C GLU A 40 13.39 10.19 2.80
N ASN A 41 14.14 10.28 3.91
CA ASN A 41 15.14 9.29 4.25
C ASN A 41 14.44 7.92 4.52
N VAL A 42 15.09 6.82 4.16
CA VAL A 42 14.58 5.46 4.42
C VAL A 42 14.28 5.25 5.90
N ASP A 43 15.12 5.79 6.80
CA ASP A 43 14.91 5.68 8.25
C ASP A 43 13.65 6.42 8.71
N ASP A 44 13.37 7.60 8.16
CA ASP A 44 12.16 8.38 8.45
C ASP A 44 10.91 7.65 7.94
N LEU A 45 10.98 7.10 6.73
CA LEU A 45 9.90 6.31 6.15
C LEU A 45 9.64 5.03 6.96
N HIS A 46 10.70 4.35 7.39
CA HIS A 46 10.58 3.20 8.29
C HIS A 46 9.90 3.58 9.61
N ALA A 47 10.34 4.68 10.24
CA ALA A 47 9.73 5.15 11.49
C ALA A 47 8.24 5.49 11.31
N ARG A 48 7.85 6.08 10.19
CA ARG A 48 6.44 6.34 9.84
C ARG A 48 5.63 5.05 9.70
N LEU A 49 6.14 4.06 8.97
CA LEU A 49 5.49 2.76 8.79
C LEU A 49 5.26 2.05 10.13
N VAL A 50 6.28 2.00 10.99
CA VAL A 50 6.17 1.42 12.34
C VAL A 50 5.17 2.19 13.20
N SER A 51 5.20 3.53 13.17
CA SER A 51 4.26 4.37 13.92
C SER A 51 2.81 4.19 13.46
N ALA A 52 2.57 4.11 12.14
CA ALA A 52 1.25 3.87 11.58
C ALA A 52 0.73 2.48 11.98
N GLU A 53 1.56 1.44 11.85
CA GLU A 53 1.20 0.10 12.29
C GLU A 53 0.83 0.05 13.78
N GLN A 54 1.61 0.71 14.67
CA GLN A 54 1.31 0.78 16.11
C GLN A 54 0.01 1.52 16.41
N ARG A 55 -0.36 2.50 15.57
CA ARG A 55 -1.59 3.27 15.71
C ARG A 55 -2.83 2.47 15.32
N TYR A 56 -2.76 1.74 14.24
CA TYR A 56 -3.91 1.06 13.61
C TYR A 56 -4.00 -0.42 13.95
N GLY A 57 -2.90 -1.04 14.30
CA GLY A 57 -2.79 -2.44 14.67
C GLY A 57 -2.65 -2.68 16.16
N GLY A 58 -2.22 -3.88 16.50
CA GLY A 58 -1.96 -4.32 17.86
C GLY A 58 -3.04 -5.24 18.42
N TYR A 59 -2.85 -5.64 19.66
CA TYR A 59 -3.82 -6.48 20.36
C TYR A 59 -4.91 -5.60 20.93
N VAL A 60 -6.12 -5.65 20.39
CA VAL A 60 -7.29 -5.15 21.10
C VAL A 60 -7.63 -6.21 22.15
N GLU A 61 -7.59 -5.84 23.42
CA GLU A 61 -8.31 -6.59 24.47
C GLU A 61 -9.81 -6.44 24.20
N VAL A 62 -10.32 -7.20 23.24
CA VAL A 62 -11.75 -7.38 23.14
C VAL A 62 -12.17 -8.15 24.39
N GLU A 63 -13.06 -7.55 25.19
CA GLU A 63 -13.73 -8.29 26.25
C GLU A 63 -14.09 -9.67 25.73
N ARG A 64 -13.64 -10.70 26.46
CA ARG A 64 -13.71 -12.11 26.06
C ARG A 64 -15.15 -12.56 25.92
N ASN A 65 -15.84 -12.16 24.89
CA ASN A 65 -17.00 -12.89 24.39
C ASN A 65 -16.47 -14.20 23.80
N LYS A 66 -16.42 -15.21 24.67
CA LYS A 66 -16.03 -16.57 24.27
C LYS A 66 -16.96 -17.00 23.16
N ILE A 67 -16.45 -17.01 21.92
CA ILE A 67 -17.11 -17.68 20.80
C ILE A 67 -17.28 -19.13 21.27
N SER A 68 -18.51 -19.55 21.42
CA SER A 68 -18.82 -20.92 21.87
C SER A 68 -18.68 -21.86 20.68
N ALA A 69 -18.38 -23.15 20.96
CA ALA A 69 -18.34 -24.17 19.92
C ALA A 69 -19.64 -24.28 19.11
N LYS A 70 -20.77 -23.76 19.63
CA LYS A 70 -22.09 -23.76 18.99
C LYS A 70 -22.19 -22.69 17.89
N ASP A 71 -21.34 -21.66 17.93
CA ASP A 71 -21.38 -20.52 17.03
C ASP A 71 -20.44 -20.70 15.82
N VAL A 72 -19.68 -21.81 15.80
CA VAL A 72 -18.67 -22.07 14.78
C VAL A 72 -19.24 -22.97 13.70
N ARG A 73 -19.44 -22.42 12.49
CA ARG A 73 -19.68 -23.23 11.28
C ARG A 73 -18.33 -23.77 10.80
N VAL A 74 -18.14 -25.09 10.97
CA VAL A 74 -16.87 -25.75 10.64
C VAL A 74 -16.93 -26.29 9.21
N ARG A 75 -16.02 -25.80 8.33
CA ARG A 75 -15.85 -26.38 6.99
C ARG A 75 -15.18 -27.75 7.03
N ASP A 76 -14.24 -27.98 7.96
CA ASP A 76 -13.33 -29.13 7.90
C ASP A 76 -13.40 -30.10 9.10
N GLY A 77 -14.47 -30.05 9.86
CA GLY A 77 -14.68 -30.99 10.98
C GLY A 77 -13.80 -30.80 12.22
N ASN A 78 -12.78 -29.93 12.20
CA ASN A 78 -11.92 -29.67 13.34
C ASN A 78 -12.32 -28.40 14.10
N VAL A 79 -13.34 -28.54 14.96
CA VAL A 79 -13.89 -27.45 15.79
C VAL A 79 -12.84 -26.78 16.66
N ALA A 80 -11.92 -27.54 17.24
CA ALA A 80 -10.92 -27.02 18.17
C ALA A 80 -9.88 -26.11 17.46
N ALA A 81 -9.41 -26.51 16.28
CA ALA A 81 -8.49 -25.73 15.49
C ALA A 81 -9.15 -24.45 14.95
N THR A 82 -10.40 -24.57 14.49
CA THR A 82 -11.19 -23.42 13.98
C THR A 82 -11.48 -22.43 15.11
N LEU A 83 -11.87 -22.91 16.31
CA LEU A 83 -12.05 -22.06 17.50
C LEU A 83 -10.76 -21.37 17.92
N LYS A 84 -9.62 -22.07 17.87
CA LYS A 84 -8.31 -21.48 18.16
C LYS A 84 -7.97 -20.40 17.17
N ALA A 85 -8.19 -20.62 15.88
CA ALA A 85 -7.95 -19.66 14.82
C ALA A 85 -8.87 -18.43 14.94
N LEU A 86 -10.18 -18.63 15.17
CA LEU A 86 -11.14 -17.55 15.38
C LEU A 86 -10.84 -16.74 16.65
N ASN A 87 -10.51 -17.41 17.76
CA ASN A 87 -10.11 -16.71 18.99
C ASN A 87 -8.78 -15.97 18.84
N ALA A 88 -7.84 -16.49 18.05
CA ALA A 88 -6.60 -15.78 17.71
C ALA A 88 -6.90 -14.55 16.86
N ARG A 89 -7.74 -14.69 15.80
CA ARG A 89 -8.17 -13.59 14.92
C ARG A 89 -8.95 -12.50 15.65
N SER A 90 -9.79 -12.86 16.63
CA SER A 90 -10.54 -11.86 17.42
C SER A 90 -9.68 -11.02 18.34
N ARG A 91 -8.44 -11.40 18.58
CA ARG A 91 -7.48 -10.68 19.43
C ARG A 91 -6.45 -9.89 18.65
N MET A 92 -6.18 -10.28 17.43
CA MET A 92 -5.17 -9.66 16.59
C MET A 92 -5.86 -8.72 15.60
N VAL A 93 -5.50 -7.45 15.66
CA VAL A 93 -6.02 -6.40 14.77
C VAL A 93 -5.01 -6.11 13.64
N GLY A 94 -4.03 -6.99 13.45
CA GLY A 94 -2.85 -6.75 12.63
C GLY A 94 -1.77 -6.01 13.44
N GLY A 95 -0.69 -5.59 12.79
CA GLY A 95 0.37 -4.83 13.43
C GLY A 95 1.58 -5.67 13.80
N ASP A 96 1.87 -6.68 13.03
CA ASP A 96 3.03 -7.56 13.13
C ASP A 96 3.96 -7.51 11.91
N ARG A 97 3.59 -6.76 10.89
CA ARG A 97 4.31 -6.65 9.61
C ARG A 97 5.60 -5.83 9.74
N MET A 98 5.51 -4.62 10.28
CA MET A 98 6.62 -3.65 10.29
C MET A 98 7.57 -3.83 11.48
N SER A 99 7.05 -4.32 12.61
CA SER A 99 7.79 -4.44 13.86
C SER A 99 8.87 -5.53 13.81
N THR A 100 10.08 -5.20 14.32
CA THR A 100 11.18 -6.15 14.45
C THR A 100 10.91 -7.28 15.45
N ASP A 101 9.94 -7.11 16.33
CA ASP A 101 9.54 -8.14 17.30
C ASP A 101 8.71 -9.26 16.68
N ARG A 102 8.32 -9.11 15.40
CA ARG A 102 7.49 -10.04 14.65
C ARG A 102 8.15 -10.34 13.30
N HIS A 103 7.51 -9.91 12.19
CA HIS A 103 8.05 -10.14 10.85
C HIS A 103 9.22 -9.22 10.51
N GLY A 104 9.21 -7.97 10.99
CA GLY A 104 10.32 -7.04 10.82
C GLY A 104 10.50 -6.54 9.38
N TYR A 105 9.45 -6.51 8.59
CA TYR A 105 9.51 -6.11 7.18
C TYR A 105 9.71 -4.60 6.98
N GLY A 106 9.59 -3.77 8.03
CA GLY A 106 9.53 -2.32 7.93
C GLY A 106 10.66 -1.67 7.13
N ASN A 107 11.91 -2.09 7.33
CA ASN A 107 13.06 -1.58 6.57
C ASN A 107 13.00 -1.95 5.08
N HIS A 108 12.54 -3.15 4.76
CA HIS A 108 12.40 -3.62 3.39
C HIS A 108 11.30 -2.84 2.66
N TYR A 109 10.16 -2.63 3.34
CA TYR A 109 9.08 -1.78 2.85
C TYR A 109 9.54 -0.33 2.63
N ALA A 110 10.22 0.27 3.60
CA ALA A 110 10.72 1.63 3.49
C ALA A 110 11.67 1.80 2.30
N THR A 111 12.60 0.87 2.12
CA THR A 111 13.55 0.88 1.01
C THR A 111 12.84 0.78 -0.34
N ALA A 112 11.92 -0.17 -0.49
CA ALA A 112 11.24 -0.42 -1.76
C ALA A 112 10.20 0.68 -2.09
N LEU A 113 9.49 1.22 -1.10
CA LEU A 113 8.48 2.27 -1.28
C LEU A 113 9.05 3.66 -1.48
N ARG A 114 10.32 3.90 -1.14
CA ARG A 114 10.92 5.23 -1.21
C ARG A 114 10.68 5.93 -2.55
N LYS A 115 10.95 5.24 -3.67
CA LYS A 115 10.72 5.81 -5.00
C LYS A 115 9.26 6.18 -5.23
N VAL A 116 8.32 5.35 -4.77
CA VAL A 116 6.88 5.63 -4.91
C VAL A 116 6.48 6.85 -4.10
N VAL A 117 6.97 6.96 -2.85
CA VAL A 117 6.71 8.12 -1.98
C VAL A 117 7.24 9.41 -2.58
N ASP A 118 8.46 9.36 -3.14
CA ASP A 118 9.12 10.55 -3.72
C ASP A 118 8.47 11.01 -5.04
N THR A 119 7.93 10.07 -5.85
CA THR A 119 7.53 10.38 -7.23
C THR A 119 6.02 10.36 -7.47
N LYS A 120 5.24 9.62 -6.68
CA LYS A 120 3.80 9.44 -6.88
C LYS A 120 2.99 10.25 -5.89
N ARG A 121 2.25 11.26 -6.35
CA ARG A 121 1.36 12.05 -5.48
C ARG A 121 0.12 11.29 -5.03
N ALA A 122 -0.41 10.43 -5.87
CA ALA A 122 -1.66 9.70 -5.64
C ALA A 122 -1.56 8.27 -6.19
N PRO A 123 -0.69 7.42 -5.61
CA PRO A 123 -0.54 6.04 -6.08
C PRO A 123 -1.81 5.23 -5.82
N THR A 124 -2.03 4.21 -6.64
CA THR A 124 -3.01 3.15 -6.35
C THR A 124 -2.29 2.03 -5.58
N VAL A 125 -2.76 1.78 -4.36
CA VAL A 125 -2.26 0.74 -3.47
C VAL A 125 -3.33 -0.34 -3.32
N VAL A 126 -2.95 -1.58 -3.54
CA VAL A 126 -3.86 -2.74 -3.46
C VAL A 126 -3.30 -3.76 -2.50
N GLU A 127 -4.10 -4.22 -1.55
CA GLU A 127 -3.74 -5.27 -0.60
C GLU A 127 -4.75 -6.42 -0.66
N VAL A 128 -4.24 -7.65 -0.80
CA VAL A 128 -5.00 -8.89 -0.71
C VAL A 128 -4.75 -9.53 0.64
N GLY A 129 -5.84 -9.96 1.32
CA GLY A 129 -5.73 -10.50 2.68
C GLY A 129 -5.71 -9.39 3.73
N ILE A 130 -6.77 -8.60 3.78
CA ILE A 130 -6.81 -7.36 4.58
C ILE A 130 -7.19 -7.58 6.05
N LEU A 131 -7.68 -8.75 6.41
CA LEU A 131 -8.12 -9.09 7.76
C LEU A 131 -9.00 -7.96 8.36
N ARG A 132 -8.48 -7.17 9.30
CA ARG A 132 -9.18 -6.06 9.97
C ARG A 132 -8.83 -4.68 9.40
N GLY A 133 -8.09 -4.62 8.30
CA GLY A 133 -7.80 -3.40 7.55
C GLY A 133 -6.72 -2.50 8.16
N SER A 134 -5.91 -2.99 9.12
CA SER A 134 -4.81 -2.21 9.69
C SER A 134 -3.72 -1.87 8.66
N GLY A 135 -3.44 -2.79 7.73
CA GLY A 135 -2.57 -2.54 6.58
C GLY A 135 -3.11 -1.41 5.71
N LEU A 136 -4.40 -1.49 5.31
CA LEU A 136 -5.05 -0.44 4.52
C LEU A 136 -5.00 0.93 5.20
N ALA A 137 -5.15 0.98 6.53
CA ALA A 137 -5.03 2.21 7.30
C ALA A 137 -3.60 2.77 7.25
N THR A 138 -2.59 1.91 7.33
CA THR A 138 -1.17 2.28 7.18
C THR A 138 -0.92 2.88 5.79
N TRP A 139 -1.43 2.25 4.73
CA TRP A 139 -1.29 2.77 3.37
C TRP A 139 -2.01 4.09 3.16
N SER A 140 -3.19 4.29 3.76
CA SER A 140 -3.93 5.55 3.68
C SER A 140 -3.20 6.70 4.38
N GLU A 141 -2.44 6.43 5.43
CA GLU A 141 -1.60 7.43 6.11
C GLU A 141 -0.33 7.74 5.30
N LEU A 142 0.29 6.70 4.72
CA LEU A 142 1.48 6.88 3.91
C LEU A 142 1.19 7.64 2.62
N PHE A 143 0.04 7.38 2.00
CA PHE A 143 -0.40 7.96 0.73
C PHE A 143 -1.76 8.65 0.88
N PRO A 144 -1.84 9.82 1.53
CA PRO A 144 -3.14 10.44 1.86
C PRO A 144 -4.03 10.74 0.65
N SER A 145 -3.42 11.05 -0.51
CA SER A 145 -4.15 11.27 -1.77
C SER A 145 -4.26 10.00 -2.62
N GLY A 146 -3.67 8.90 -2.20
CA GLY A 146 -3.66 7.62 -2.91
C GLY A 146 -5.03 6.94 -2.93
N ARG A 147 -5.23 6.08 -3.90
CA ARG A 147 -6.34 5.15 -3.93
C ARG A 147 -5.93 3.88 -3.19
N VAL A 148 -6.62 3.55 -2.09
CA VAL A 148 -6.36 2.34 -1.30
C VAL A 148 -7.48 1.35 -1.49
N VAL A 149 -7.16 0.16 -1.99
CA VAL A 149 -8.10 -0.92 -2.32
C VAL A 149 -7.74 -2.16 -1.51
N GLY A 150 -8.71 -2.69 -0.79
CA GLY A 150 -8.60 -3.94 -0.05
C GLY A 150 -9.39 -5.06 -0.72
N LEU A 151 -8.74 -6.20 -0.88
CA LEU A 151 -9.29 -7.42 -1.48
C LEU A 151 -9.25 -8.56 -0.45
N ASP A 152 -10.39 -9.16 -0.13
CA ASP A 152 -10.46 -10.29 0.79
C ASP A 152 -11.66 -11.18 0.45
N ILE A 153 -11.59 -12.44 0.83
CA ILE A 153 -12.72 -13.38 0.69
C ILE A 153 -13.82 -13.10 1.71
N ASP A 154 -13.49 -12.42 2.84
CA ASP A 154 -14.42 -12.08 3.91
C ASP A 154 -14.18 -10.64 4.40
N LEU A 155 -14.96 -9.72 3.88
CA LEU A 155 -14.89 -8.29 4.22
C LEU A 155 -15.47 -7.94 5.59
N SER A 156 -16.14 -8.88 6.29
CA SER A 156 -16.84 -8.58 7.54
C SER A 156 -15.89 -8.10 8.64
N TYR A 157 -14.69 -8.67 8.73
CA TYR A 157 -13.69 -8.28 9.73
C TYR A 157 -13.19 -6.84 9.54
N ALA A 158 -12.93 -6.45 8.29
CA ALA A 158 -12.54 -5.08 7.97
C ALA A 158 -13.70 -4.12 8.22
N ALA A 159 -14.92 -4.47 7.78
CA ALA A 159 -16.12 -3.66 7.96
C ALA A 159 -16.42 -3.37 9.44
N GLU A 160 -16.31 -4.38 10.31
CA GLU A 160 -16.46 -4.22 11.77
C GLU A 160 -15.44 -3.27 12.37
N ASN A 161 -14.22 -3.20 11.82
CA ASN A 161 -13.12 -2.42 12.37
C ASN A 161 -13.00 -1.01 11.76
N LEU A 162 -13.70 -0.71 10.66
CA LEU A 162 -13.57 0.58 9.95
C LEU A 162 -13.81 1.79 10.83
N SER A 163 -14.80 1.74 11.72
CA SER A 163 -15.10 2.85 12.64
C SER A 163 -13.92 3.14 13.55
N PHE A 164 -13.31 2.11 14.14
CA PHE A 164 -12.12 2.24 14.97
C PHE A 164 -10.94 2.83 14.20
N LEU A 165 -10.67 2.36 12.97
CA LEU A 165 -9.60 2.88 12.14
C LEU A 165 -9.83 4.36 11.79
N LYS A 166 -11.06 4.75 11.44
CA LYS A 166 -11.44 6.15 11.18
C LYS A 166 -11.29 7.03 12.42
N GLU A 167 -11.67 6.55 13.59
CA GLU A 167 -11.46 7.26 14.87
C GLU A 167 -9.98 7.50 15.17
N LYS A 168 -9.11 6.61 14.71
CA LYS A 168 -7.65 6.75 14.81
C LYS A 168 -7.05 7.63 13.73
N GLY A 169 -7.84 8.13 12.78
CA GLY A 169 -7.43 9.05 11.73
C GLY A 169 -7.16 8.40 10.37
N ALA A 170 -7.39 7.09 10.22
CA ALA A 170 -7.28 6.45 8.92
C ALA A 170 -8.34 6.95 7.93
N PHE A 171 -8.01 6.92 6.64
CA PHE A 171 -8.93 7.24 5.53
C PHE A 171 -9.50 8.67 5.56
N ALA A 172 -8.80 9.62 6.23
CA ALA A 172 -9.29 10.97 6.42
C ALA A 172 -9.42 11.78 5.12
N ALA A 173 -8.51 11.57 4.15
CA ALA A 173 -8.51 12.30 2.89
C ALA A 173 -9.29 11.58 1.78
N ARG A 174 -9.35 10.25 1.81
CA ARG A 174 -10.06 9.43 0.85
C ARG A 174 -10.54 8.14 1.53
N ASP A 175 -11.79 7.74 1.29
CA ASP A 175 -12.31 6.47 1.77
C ASP A 175 -11.58 5.28 1.10
N VAL A 176 -11.45 4.19 1.87
CA VAL A 176 -10.95 2.92 1.38
C VAL A 176 -12.02 2.20 0.55
N GLU A 177 -11.59 1.52 -0.48
CA GLU A 177 -12.45 0.68 -1.31
C GLU A 177 -12.23 -0.80 -0.94
N LEU A 178 -13.31 -1.55 -0.72
CA LEU A 178 -13.26 -2.95 -0.30
C LEU A 178 -14.04 -3.82 -1.27
N TYR A 179 -13.42 -4.91 -1.75
CA TYR A 179 -14.05 -5.83 -2.69
C TYR A 179 -13.81 -7.28 -2.30
N GLU A 180 -14.83 -8.13 -2.48
CA GLU A 180 -14.69 -9.59 -2.31
C GLU A 180 -13.74 -10.16 -3.37
N PHE A 181 -12.81 -11.00 -2.92
CA PHE A 181 -11.79 -11.59 -3.79
C PHE A 181 -11.38 -12.97 -3.27
N ASP A 182 -11.57 -14.00 -4.11
CA ASP A 182 -11.05 -15.34 -3.84
C ASP A 182 -9.69 -15.53 -4.53
N ALA A 183 -8.61 -15.56 -3.74
CA ALA A 183 -7.24 -15.77 -4.24
C ALA A 183 -7.06 -17.14 -4.94
N TYR A 184 -7.92 -18.13 -4.66
CA TYR A 184 -7.89 -19.42 -5.35
C TYR A 184 -8.72 -19.45 -6.63
N ALA A 185 -9.66 -18.52 -6.81
CA ALA A 185 -10.51 -18.42 -7.99
C ALA A 185 -10.79 -16.94 -8.35
N PRO A 186 -9.74 -16.15 -8.69
CA PRO A 186 -9.94 -14.75 -9.05
C PRO A 186 -10.93 -14.58 -10.21
N ASP A 187 -11.84 -13.61 -10.11
CA ASP A 187 -12.76 -13.23 -11.19
C ASP A 187 -12.16 -12.08 -12.02
N PRO A 188 -11.72 -12.33 -13.27
CA PRO A 188 -11.16 -11.29 -14.11
C PRO A 188 -12.15 -10.17 -14.47
N ALA A 189 -13.45 -10.49 -14.57
CA ALA A 189 -14.47 -9.49 -14.91
C ALA A 189 -14.69 -8.53 -13.74
N ALA A 190 -14.74 -9.04 -12.51
CA ALA A 190 -14.81 -8.20 -11.31
C ALA A 190 -13.58 -7.30 -11.18
N LEU A 191 -12.37 -7.82 -11.39
CA LEU A 191 -11.15 -7.03 -11.36
C LEU A 191 -11.10 -5.95 -12.43
N ALA A 192 -11.58 -6.24 -13.64
CA ALA A 192 -11.66 -5.25 -14.71
C ALA A 192 -12.61 -4.09 -14.36
N GLU A 193 -13.68 -4.34 -13.62
CA GLU A 193 -14.55 -3.29 -13.10
C GLU A 193 -13.89 -2.46 -11.99
N VAL A 194 -13.15 -3.13 -11.07
CA VAL A 194 -12.44 -2.46 -9.98
C VAL A 194 -11.32 -1.54 -10.50
N PHE A 195 -10.55 -1.99 -11.49
CA PHE A 195 -9.35 -1.30 -11.97
C PHE A 195 -9.53 -0.59 -13.31
N LYS A 196 -10.74 -0.19 -13.67
CA LYS A 196 -11.04 0.54 -14.92
C LYS A 196 -10.11 1.72 -15.17
N GLY A 197 -9.08 1.52 -15.98
CA GLY A 197 -8.17 2.57 -16.41
C GLY A 197 -7.14 3.04 -15.38
N ASP A 198 -7.16 2.49 -14.17
CA ASP A 198 -6.19 2.80 -13.13
C ASP A 198 -5.09 1.73 -13.08
N ALA A 199 -3.83 2.18 -13.06
CA ALA A 199 -2.69 1.29 -12.87
C ALA A 199 -2.36 1.17 -11.37
N ILE A 200 -1.98 -0.04 -10.94
CA ILE A 200 -1.57 -0.35 -9.57
C ILE A 200 -0.08 -0.02 -9.41
N ASP A 201 0.25 0.88 -8.49
CA ASP A 201 1.63 1.29 -8.22
C ASP A 201 2.26 0.48 -7.09
N VAL A 202 1.46 0.08 -6.10
CA VAL A 202 1.89 -0.76 -4.98
C VAL A 202 0.90 -1.90 -4.81
N PHE A 203 1.42 -3.12 -4.81
CA PHE A 203 0.63 -4.33 -4.62
C PHE A 203 1.18 -5.14 -3.44
N ILE A 204 0.30 -5.59 -2.54
CA ILE A 204 0.64 -6.42 -1.40
C ILE A 204 -0.21 -7.69 -1.44
N ASP A 205 0.41 -8.86 -1.38
CA ASP A 205 -0.25 -10.15 -1.18
C ASP A 205 0.08 -10.65 0.23
N ASP A 206 -0.86 -10.49 1.14
CA ASP A 206 -0.87 -10.99 2.52
C ASP A 206 -2.08 -11.95 2.71
N GLY A 207 -2.39 -12.69 1.66
CA GLY A 207 -3.57 -13.55 1.57
C GLY A 207 -3.36 -14.94 2.20
N PRO A 208 -3.71 -16.04 1.49
CA PRO A 208 -3.61 -17.40 2.04
C PRO A 208 -2.18 -17.97 2.12
N HIS A 209 -1.17 -17.26 1.67
CA HIS A 209 0.26 -17.62 1.69
C HIS A 209 0.63 -18.94 1.00
N THR A 210 -0.24 -19.53 0.20
CA THR A 210 0.09 -20.72 -0.59
C THR A 210 0.62 -20.33 -1.96
N VAL A 211 1.61 -21.07 -2.48
CA VAL A 211 2.14 -20.83 -3.82
C VAL A 211 1.03 -20.75 -4.88
N THR A 212 0.03 -21.62 -4.79
CA THR A 212 -1.08 -21.64 -5.74
C THR A 212 -1.92 -20.37 -5.69
N ALA A 213 -2.28 -19.88 -4.49
CA ALA A 213 -3.06 -18.65 -4.34
C ALA A 213 -2.26 -17.46 -4.83
N ILE A 214 -1.02 -17.30 -4.37
CA ILE A 214 -0.13 -16.19 -4.76
C ILE A 214 0.04 -16.12 -6.28
N ILE A 215 0.35 -17.23 -6.94
CA ILE A 215 0.52 -17.24 -8.40
C ILE A 215 -0.78 -16.93 -9.14
N ARG A 216 -1.94 -17.41 -8.67
CA ARG A 216 -3.24 -17.06 -9.25
C ARG A 216 -3.58 -15.59 -9.07
N THR A 217 -3.34 -15.06 -7.88
CA THR A 217 -3.51 -13.63 -7.56
C THR A 217 -2.62 -12.78 -8.46
N LEU A 218 -1.31 -13.07 -8.54
CA LEU A 218 -0.40 -12.34 -9.41
C LEU A 218 -0.84 -12.38 -10.88
N ASN A 219 -1.23 -13.54 -11.42
CA ASN A 219 -1.73 -13.65 -12.79
C ASN A 219 -2.97 -12.76 -13.02
N ALA A 220 -3.87 -12.69 -12.04
CA ALA A 220 -5.09 -11.91 -12.14
C ALA A 220 -4.85 -10.39 -12.05
N ILE A 221 -3.90 -9.97 -11.21
CA ILE A 221 -3.56 -8.56 -10.97
C ILE A 221 -2.55 -8.02 -12.00
N TYR A 222 -1.71 -8.88 -12.58
CA TYR A 222 -0.63 -8.52 -13.49
C TYR A 222 -1.00 -7.54 -14.62
N PRO A 223 -2.18 -7.65 -15.29
CA PRO A 223 -2.57 -6.72 -16.36
C PRO A 223 -2.78 -5.27 -15.89
N TYR A 224 -2.95 -5.07 -14.58
CA TYR A 224 -3.23 -3.77 -13.97
C TYR A 224 -2.01 -3.14 -13.30
N LEU A 225 -0.88 -3.84 -13.20
CA LEU A 225 0.34 -3.32 -12.59
C LEU A 225 0.98 -2.26 -13.47
N SER A 226 1.34 -1.11 -12.88
CA SER A 226 2.09 -0.06 -13.58
C SER A 226 3.51 -0.52 -13.95
N ASP A 227 4.16 0.17 -14.89
CA ASP A 227 5.55 -0.14 -15.29
C ASP A 227 6.57 0.12 -14.17
N GLU A 228 6.20 0.94 -13.18
CA GLU A 228 7.03 1.27 -12.02
C GLU A 228 6.50 0.65 -10.72
N CYS A 229 5.60 -0.35 -10.82
CA CYS A 229 5.03 -0.97 -9.64
C CYS A 229 6.08 -1.65 -8.76
N VAL A 230 5.79 -1.64 -7.47
CA VAL A 230 6.45 -2.50 -6.48
C VAL A 230 5.42 -3.46 -5.89
N CYS A 231 5.78 -4.76 -5.84
CA CYS A 231 4.92 -5.77 -5.26
C CYS A 231 5.61 -6.42 -4.06
N PHE A 232 4.84 -6.67 -3.01
CA PHE A 232 5.25 -7.35 -1.79
C PHE A 232 4.44 -8.62 -1.65
N ILE A 233 5.12 -9.76 -1.52
CA ILE A 233 4.49 -11.06 -1.29
C ILE A 233 4.94 -11.54 0.08
N GLU A 234 4.02 -11.65 1.02
CA GLU A 234 4.31 -11.92 2.42
C GLU A 234 4.12 -13.39 2.78
N ASP A 235 4.80 -13.78 3.85
CA ASP A 235 4.65 -15.04 4.56
C ASP A 235 4.84 -16.32 3.73
N ASN A 236 5.68 -16.23 2.67
CA ASN A 236 6.06 -17.39 1.88
C ASN A 236 7.54 -17.36 1.46
N ASP A 237 8.33 -18.27 1.99
CA ASP A 237 9.79 -18.39 1.77
C ASP A 237 10.16 -19.11 0.46
N LYS A 238 9.19 -19.61 -0.33
CA LYS A 238 9.44 -20.50 -1.49
C LYS A 238 8.90 -19.98 -2.80
N VAL A 239 7.89 -19.10 -2.78
CA VAL A 239 7.16 -18.68 -3.98
C VAL A 239 8.03 -17.93 -4.99
N HIS A 240 9.11 -17.30 -4.54
CA HIS A 240 10.03 -16.53 -5.39
C HIS A 240 10.57 -17.33 -6.59
N HIS A 241 10.80 -18.64 -6.45
CA HIS A 241 11.21 -19.50 -7.56
C HIS A 241 10.12 -19.62 -8.64
N ASN A 242 8.86 -19.76 -8.21
CA ASN A 242 7.71 -19.86 -9.11
C ASN A 242 7.45 -18.52 -9.83
N ILE A 243 7.60 -17.42 -9.10
CA ILE A 243 7.43 -16.06 -9.65
C ILE A 243 8.52 -15.80 -10.70
N ALA A 244 9.79 -16.05 -10.39
CA ALA A 244 10.89 -15.83 -11.31
C ALA A 244 10.75 -16.64 -12.61
N ALA A 245 10.17 -17.85 -12.53
CA ALA A 245 9.93 -18.69 -13.70
C ALA A 245 8.74 -18.24 -14.56
N GLN A 246 7.67 -17.69 -13.96
CA GLN A 246 6.43 -17.37 -14.66
C GLN A 246 6.33 -15.89 -15.07
N PHE A 247 7.03 -15.00 -14.38
CA PHE A 247 7.01 -13.56 -14.60
C PHE A 247 8.45 -13.04 -14.86
N PRO A 248 9.02 -13.30 -16.03
CA PRO A 248 10.42 -13.02 -16.32
C PRO A 248 10.75 -11.52 -16.41
N ASP A 249 9.76 -10.67 -16.52
CA ASP A 249 9.86 -9.20 -16.52
C ASP A 249 9.96 -8.61 -15.11
N PHE A 250 9.82 -9.40 -14.06
CA PHE A 250 10.13 -8.96 -12.72
C PHE A 250 11.58 -9.28 -12.32
N GLN A 251 12.19 -8.31 -11.65
CA GLN A 251 13.29 -8.56 -10.73
C GLN A 251 12.69 -9.08 -9.43
N VAL A 252 13.09 -10.25 -9.00
CA VAL A 252 12.57 -10.94 -7.81
C VAL A 252 13.62 -10.92 -6.72
N GLU A 253 13.30 -10.32 -5.59
CA GLU A 253 14.19 -10.20 -4.42
C GLU A 253 13.61 -10.95 -3.22
N PRO A 254 14.11 -12.17 -2.92
CA PRO A 254 13.67 -12.93 -1.75
C PRO A 254 14.37 -12.46 -0.47
N LEU A 255 13.59 -12.18 0.57
CA LEU A 255 14.05 -11.66 1.87
C LEU A 255 13.42 -12.49 3.01
N GLY A 256 13.76 -13.77 3.07
CA GLY A 256 13.16 -14.71 3.99
C GLY A 256 11.71 -15.04 3.61
N GLN A 257 10.74 -14.69 4.45
CA GLN A 257 9.32 -14.89 4.16
C GLN A 257 8.71 -13.77 3.30
N LEU A 258 9.42 -12.66 3.10
CA LEU A 258 9.03 -11.57 2.20
C LEU A 258 9.70 -11.76 0.84
N THR A 259 8.96 -11.54 -0.24
CA THR A 259 9.50 -11.42 -1.60
C THR A 259 9.08 -10.08 -2.17
N ILE A 260 10.05 -9.28 -2.65
CA ILE A 260 9.79 -8.00 -3.31
C ILE A 260 9.97 -8.16 -4.83
N LEU A 261 9.05 -7.57 -5.60
CA LEU A 261 9.08 -7.60 -7.04
C LEU A 261 9.16 -6.17 -7.59
N HIS A 262 10.06 -5.95 -8.53
CA HIS A 262 10.15 -4.72 -9.30
C HIS A 262 10.10 -5.05 -10.80
N ARG A 263 9.40 -4.24 -11.59
CA ARG A 263 9.49 -4.39 -13.06
C ARG A 263 10.92 -4.12 -13.54
N LYS A 264 11.43 -4.98 -14.42
CA LYS A 264 12.69 -4.74 -15.13
C LYS A 264 12.47 -3.59 -16.11
N GLN A 265 13.39 -2.63 -16.09
CA GLN A 265 13.43 -1.54 -17.06
C GLN A 265 14.07 -1.98 -18.37
#